data_2c8cce4d15c7b5ec76d1898f2fbd601c
#
_entry.id   2c8cce4d15c7b5ec76d1898f2fbd601c
#
_cell.length_a   1.000
_cell.length_b   1.000
_cell.length_c   1.000
_cell.angle_alpha   90.00
_cell.angle_beta   90.00
_cell.angle_gamma   90.00
#
_symmetry.space_group_name_H-M   'P 1'
#
loop_
_entity.id
_entity.type
_entity.pdbx_description
1 polymer ?
#
loop_
_entity_poly.entity_id
_entity_poly.type
_entity_poly.pdbx_seq_one_letter_code
_entity_poly.pdbx_strand_id
1 'polypeptide(L)'
;MKQILQNLSSGETVVAEVPEPQTIPGTILINSKCSLVSAGTERMLVDFGKANLIDKARSQPDKVKEVLQKVRSDGIAPTLEAVRAKLDQPLPLGYCNVGVVVGGGGAFQPGQRVVSNGPHAGTVRVPFNLCAAIPDNVDDESAAFTVLGAIALQGVRLSQPTLGECFVVMGLGLVGLLTVQILIANGCRVLAIDIDPSRCARATEYGAEVVDLFSGVDALASAAAMSRSRGVDGVIITASSKSNDLIHDAATMCRKRGRIVLVGVVGMELSRADFYEKELTFQVSCSYGPGRYDGNYEDKGMDYPIGFVRWTEQRNFEAVLDLMSSGALEVKSLITDRFDISAGSAAYARLDDKSSLGILLDYTDTDSSNLSKATVALNEQPAVIANRGNVAFIGGGNYASRVLIPAFKRAGANLTTIVTSGGLNAVHHGKKNGFANASTDIEQAFDTNTDTVVIATQHHLHARQAIAALEKRKHVFVEKPLACPKSSRY
;
A
#
# COMPACT_ATOMS: atom_id res chain seq x y z
N MET A 1 -16.10 10.51 0.43
CA MET A 1 -14.79 10.77 1.05
C MET A 1 -13.73 11.11 0.02
N LYS A 2 -12.69 11.87 0.41
CA LYS A 2 -11.52 12.13 -0.43
C LYS A 2 -10.58 10.92 -0.40
N GLN A 3 -9.95 10.60 -1.55
CA GLN A 3 -8.94 9.54 -1.68
C GLN A 3 -7.89 9.94 -2.73
N ILE A 4 -6.62 9.66 -2.48
CA ILE A 4 -5.54 9.94 -3.44
C ILE A 4 -5.34 8.75 -4.36
N LEU A 5 -5.35 9.02 -5.65
CA LEU A 5 -5.29 8.03 -6.71
C LEU A 5 -4.21 8.37 -7.73
N GLN A 6 -3.49 7.34 -8.18
CA GLN A 6 -2.56 7.41 -9.31
C GLN A 6 -3.20 6.82 -10.56
N ASN A 7 -3.25 7.57 -11.63
CA ASN A 7 -3.59 7.04 -12.94
C ASN A 7 -2.31 6.60 -13.66
N LEU A 8 -2.19 5.30 -13.90
CA LEU A 8 -0.99 4.75 -14.55
C LEU A 8 -0.96 5.00 -16.06
N SER A 9 -2.09 5.40 -16.68
CA SER A 9 -2.16 5.73 -18.10
C SER A 9 -1.75 7.17 -18.38
N SER A 10 -2.31 8.14 -17.61
CA SER A 10 -1.99 9.57 -17.76
C SER A 10 -0.77 10.02 -16.95
N GLY A 11 -0.38 9.27 -15.93
CA GLY A 11 0.69 9.64 -14.99
C GLY A 11 0.27 10.68 -13.94
N GLU A 12 -1.02 10.99 -13.86
CA GLU A 12 -1.55 12.01 -12.93
C GLU A 12 -1.84 11.42 -11.55
N THR A 13 -1.47 12.15 -10.51
CA THR A 13 -1.90 11.93 -9.12
C THR A 13 -3.04 12.90 -8.81
N VAL A 14 -4.20 12.36 -8.46
CA VAL A 14 -5.42 13.15 -8.23
C VAL A 14 -6.04 12.85 -6.87
N VAL A 15 -6.68 13.84 -6.29
CA VAL A 15 -7.60 13.67 -5.15
C VAL A 15 -9.01 13.49 -5.70
N ALA A 16 -9.58 12.32 -5.48
CA ALA A 16 -10.92 11.98 -5.99
C ALA A 16 -11.92 11.88 -4.85
N GLU A 17 -13.17 12.28 -5.12
CA GLU A 17 -14.29 11.95 -4.26
C GLU A 17 -14.82 10.55 -4.60
N VAL A 18 -14.87 9.68 -3.59
CA VAL A 18 -15.37 8.31 -3.71
C VAL A 18 -16.35 8.01 -2.57
N PRO A 19 -17.30 7.08 -2.77
CA PRO A 19 -18.14 6.58 -1.68
C PRO A 19 -17.30 5.95 -0.56
N GLU A 20 -17.75 6.04 0.67
CA GLU A 20 -17.12 5.34 1.79
C GLU A 20 -17.27 3.82 1.64
N PRO A 21 -16.21 3.03 1.94
CA PRO A 21 -16.30 1.58 1.85
C PRO A 21 -17.24 1.00 2.93
N GLN A 22 -17.95 -0.08 2.60
CA GLN A 22 -18.75 -0.83 3.56
C GLN A 22 -17.90 -1.84 4.33
N THR A 23 -18.29 -2.15 5.57
CA THR A 23 -17.69 -3.24 6.34
C THR A 23 -17.95 -4.58 5.68
N ILE A 24 -16.92 -5.43 5.69
CA ILE A 24 -17.04 -6.85 5.33
C ILE A 24 -16.42 -7.70 6.45
N PRO A 25 -16.85 -8.96 6.62
CA PRO A 25 -16.24 -9.85 7.61
C PRO A 25 -14.72 -9.91 7.49
N GLY A 26 -14.01 -9.89 8.62
CA GLY A 26 -12.54 -9.90 8.65
C GLY A 26 -11.88 -8.54 8.52
N THR A 27 -12.65 -7.45 8.41
CA THR A 27 -12.13 -6.08 8.25
C THR A 27 -12.68 -5.11 9.28
N ILE A 28 -11.95 -4.01 9.47
CA ILE A 28 -12.40 -2.84 10.23
C ILE A 28 -12.46 -1.61 9.34
N LEU A 29 -13.33 -0.67 9.70
CA LEU A 29 -13.38 0.66 9.13
C LEU A 29 -12.68 1.62 10.08
N ILE A 30 -11.79 2.44 9.53
CA ILE A 30 -10.99 3.41 10.24
C ILE A 30 -11.26 4.77 9.62
N ASN A 31 -11.67 5.74 10.43
CA ASN A 31 -11.72 7.13 10.05
C ASN A 31 -10.33 7.73 10.21
N SER A 32 -9.72 8.13 9.11
CA SER A 32 -8.32 8.58 9.07
C SER A 32 -8.14 9.91 9.81
N LYS A 33 -7.03 10.05 10.53
CA LYS A 33 -6.57 11.26 11.19
C LYS A 33 -5.33 11.83 10.51
N CYS A 34 -4.35 10.96 10.24
CA CYS A 34 -3.20 11.31 9.43
C CYS A 34 -2.68 10.08 8.68
N SER A 35 -1.88 10.32 7.66
CA SER A 35 -1.15 9.26 6.96
C SER A 35 0.19 9.76 6.44
N LEU A 36 1.18 8.87 6.34
CA LEU A 36 2.52 9.20 5.92
C LEU A 36 2.75 8.78 4.47
N VAL A 37 3.17 9.73 3.64
CA VAL A 37 3.61 9.47 2.26
C VAL A 37 5.03 8.90 2.28
N SER A 38 5.19 7.73 1.70
CA SER A 38 6.48 7.05 1.59
C SER A 38 7.24 7.50 0.35
N ALA A 39 8.21 8.41 0.54
CA ALA A 39 9.00 8.98 -0.55
C ALA A 39 9.70 7.93 -1.43
N GLY A 40 10.08 6.76 -0.89
CA GLY A 40 10.71 5.68 -1.66
C GLY A 40 9.74 4.93 -2.56
N THR A 41 8.78 4.24 -1.95
CA THR A 41 7.88 3.32 -2.66
C THR A 41 6.86 4.05 -3.53
N GLU A 42 6.28 5.14 -3.02
CA GLU A 42 5.24 5.86 -3.75
C GLU A 42 5.80 6.68 -4.90
N ARG A 43 7.03 7.23 -4.76
CA ARG A 43 7.74 7.83 -5.89
C ARG A 43 7.89 6.83 -7.04
N MET A 44 8.27 5.58 -6.76
CA MET A 44 8.40 4.56 -7.82
C MET A 44 7.09 4.33 -8.57
N LEU A 45 5.94 4.36 -7.87
CA LEU A 45 4.61 4.22 -8.49
C LEU A 45 4.26 5.44 -9.34
N VAL A 46 4.55 6.64 -8.85
CA VAL A 46 4.33 7.90 -9.59
C VAL A 46 5.22 7.97 -10.83
N ASP A 47 6.52 7.66 -10.69
CA ASP A 47 7.47 7.62 -11.80
C ASP A 47 7.07 6.58 -12.85
N PHE A 48 6.65 5.39 -12.40
CA PHE A 48 6.09 4.38 -13.30
C PHE A 48 4.83 4.91 -14.03
N GLY A 49 3.95 5.62 -13.34
CA GLY A 49 2.78 6.28 -13.95
C GLY A 49 3.16 7.30 -15.03
N LYS A 50 4.17 8.13 -14.75
CA LYS A 50 4.68 9.17 -15.68
C LYS A 50 5.49 8.59 -16.86
N ALA A 51 6.04 7.37 -16.75
CA ALA A 51 6.88 6.76 -17.76
C ALA A 51 6.07 6.44 -19.04
N ASN A 52 6.73 6.48 -20.22
CA ASN A 52 6.12 6.04 -21.47
C ASN A 52 5.95 4.51 -21.52
N LEU A 53 5.17 4.00 -22.47
CA LEU A 53 4.86 2.57 -22.57
C LEU A 53 6.11 1.67 -22.76
N ILE A 54 7.16 2.18 -23.40
CA ILE A 54 8.40 1.43 -23.63
C ILE A 54 9.17 1.29 -22.32
N ASP A 55 9.28 2.37 -21.56
CA ASP A 55 9.97 2.35 -20.27
C ASP A 55 9.18 1.57 -19.21
N LYS A 56 7.83 1.63 -19.24
CA LYS A 56 6.96 0.74 -18.44
C LYS A 56 7.22 -0.73 -18.76
N ALA A 57 7.35 -1.07 -20.05
CA ALA A 57 7.65 -2.44 -20.48
C ALA A 57 9.05 -2.88 -20.03
N ARG A 58 10.06 -2.03 -20.16
CA ARG A 58 11.44 -2.32 -19.73
C ARG A 58 11.55 -2.52 -18.21
N SER A 59 10.77 -1.78 -17.44
CA SER A 59 10.79 -1.88 -15.95
C SER A 59 10.07 -3.13 -15.44
N GLN A 60 9.24 -3.80 -16.26
CA GLN A 60 8.47 -4.99 -15.86
C GLN A 60 8.58 -6.14 -16.89
N PRO A 61 9.76 -6.75 -17.06
CA PRO A 61 9.99 -7.76 -18.10
C PRO A 61 9.10 -9.00 -17.95
N ASP A 62 8.76 -9.40 -16.73
CA ASP A 62 7.89 -10.57 -16.51
C ASP A 62 6.43 -10.28 -16.92
N LYS A 63 5.94 -9.06 -16.69
CA LYS A 63 4.62 -8.66 -17.22
C LYS A 63 4.60 -8.58 -18.73
N VAL A 64 5.71 -8.21 -19.35
CA VAL A 64 5.84 -8.25 -20.82
C VAL A 64 5.73 -9.69 -21.33
N LYS A 65 6.36 -10.66 -20.66
CA LYS A 65 6.23 -12.09 -21.02
C LYS A 65 4.78 -12.56 -20.91
N GLU A 66 4.07 -12.21 -19.81
CA GLU A 66 2.64 -12.52 -19.64
C GLU A 66 1.80 -11.92 -20.78
N VAL A 67 2.05 -10.67 -21.16
CA VAL A 67 1.36 -9.99 -22.27
C VAL A 67 1.65 -10.70 -23.59
N LEU A 68 2.90 -11.09 -23.87
CA LEU A 68 3.25 -11.84 -25.09
C LEU A 68 2.58 -13.22 -25.15
N GLN A 69 2.48 -13.92 -24.02
CA GLN A 69 1.72 -15.17 -23.94
C GLN A 69 0.24 -14.93 -24.24
N LYS A 70 -0.34 -13.87 -23.69
CA LYS A 70 -1.73 -13.50 -23.90
C LYS A 70 -2.01 -13.07 -25.35
N VAL A 71 -1.06 -12.42 -26.02
CA VAL A 71 -1.15 -12.12 -27.46
C VAL A 71 -1.25 -13.42 -28.28
N ARG A 72 -0.54 -14.48 -27.88
CA ARG A 72 -0.59 -15.79 -28.59
C ARG A 72 -1.92 -16.51 -28.37
N SER A 73 -2.55 -16.39 -27.19
CA SER A 73 -3.83 -17.05 -26.90
C SER A 73 -5.04 -16.26 -27.39
N ASP A 74 -5.07 -14.95 -27.15
CA ASP A 74 -6.26 -14.11 -27.32
C ASP A 74 -6.18 -13.17 -28.53
N GLY A 75 -4.99 -13.05 -29.13
CA GLY A 75 -4.72 -12.12 -30.25
C GLY A 75 -4.27 -10.73 -29.77
N ILE A 76 -3.78 -9.92 -30.71
CA ILE A 76 -3.16 -8.61 -30.42
C ILE A 76 -4.20 -7.61 -29.93
N ALA A 77 -5.32 -7.44 -30.60
CA ALA A 77 -6.30 -6.39 -30.29
C ALA A 77 -6.96 -6.57 -28.91
N PRO A 78 -7.47 -7.77 -28.53
CA PRO A 78 -8.01 -7.99 -27.18
C PRO A 78 -6.96 -7.83 -26.07
N THR A 79 -5.72 -8.23 -26.32
CA THR A 79 -4.63 -8.09 -25.36
C THR A 79 -4.27 -6.63 -25.14
N LEU A 80 -4.16 -5.83 -26.21
CA LEU A 80 -3.87 -4.40 -26.10
C LEU A 80 -4.98 -3.66 -25.36
N GLU A 81 -6.24 -3.98 -25.64
CA GLU A 81 -7.39 -3.44 -24.92
C GLU A 81 -7.34 -3.80 -23.42
N ALA A 82 -7.00 -5.05 -23.09
CA ALA A 82 -6.86 -5.50 -21.71
C ALA A 82 -5.72 -4.76 -20.95
N VAL A 83 -4.58 -4.54 -21.62
CA VAL A 83 -3.46 -3.77 -21.05
C VAL A 83 -3.87 -2.31 -20.81
N ARG A 84 -4.48 -1.67 -21.80
CA ARG A 84 -4.97 -0.28 -21.66
C ARG A 84 -5.99 -0.16 -20.53
N ALA A 85 -6.96 -1.07 -20.46
CA ALA A 85 -7.96 -1.07 -19.39
C ALA A 85 -7.34 -1.25 -17.99
N LYS A 86 -6.26 -2.04 -17.88
CA LYS A 86 -5.54 -2.21 -16.62
C LYS A 86 -4.74 -0.97 -16.23
N LEU A 87 -4.11 -0.29 -17.18
CA LEU A 87 -3.40 0.96 -16.93
C LEU A 87 -4.34 2.15 -16.62
N ASP A 88 -5.55 2.14 -17.19
CA ASP A 88 -6.58 3.15 -16.98
C ASP A 88 -7.25 3.04 -15.59
N GLN A 89 -7.15 1.87 -14.94
CA GLN A 89 -7.72 1.68 -13.61
C GLN A 89 -6.93 2.49 -12.57
N PRO A 90 -7.58 3.42 -11.83
CA PRO A 90 -6.90 4.22 -10.83
C PRO A 90 -6.41 3.36 -9.67
N LEU A 91 -5.17 3.59 -9.25
CA LEU A 91 -4.52 2.89 -8.15
C LEU A 91 -4.57 3.76 -6.88
N PRO A 92 -5.11 3.28 -5.77
CA PRO A 92 -4.99 3.95 -4.49
C PRO A 92 -3.53 4.09 -4.06
N LEU A 93 -3.14 5.29 -3.63
CA LEU A 93 -1.82 5.54 -3.06
C LEU A 93 -1.86 5.49 -1.54
N GLY A 94 -0.71 5.22 -0.93
CA GLY A 94 -0.54 5.13 0.52
C GLY A 94 -0.69 3.72 1.08
N TYR A 95 -0.01 3.52 2.22
CA TYR A 95 -0.07 2.30 3.03
C TYR A 95 0.38 2.54 4.49
N CYS A 96 0.34 3.79 4.95
CA CYS A 96 0.72 4.20 6.30
C CYS A 96 -0.37 5.10 6.87
N ASN A 97 -1.43 4.52 7.39
CA ASN A 97 -2.63 5.22 7.85
C ASN A 97 -2.78 5.13 9.36
N VAL A 98 -3.18 6.23 9.98
CA VAL A 98 -3.56 6.34 11.39
C VAL A 98 -4.96 6.90 11.48
N GLY A 99 -5.77 6.35 12.37
CA GLY A 99 -7.12 6.85 12.59
C GLY A 99 -7.85 6.18 13.74
N VAL A 100 -9.15 6.36 13.75
CA VAL A 100 -10.05 5.85 14.79
C VAL A 100 -10.99 4.83 14.19
N VAL A 101 -11.14 3.69 14.86
CA VAL A 101 -12.07 2.64 14.45
C VAL A 101 -13.50 3.15 14.55
N VAL A 102 -14.27 3.04 13.46
CA VAL A 102 -15.69 3.47 13.40
C VAL A 102 -16.63 2.30 13.13
N GLY A 103 -16.12 1.16 12.71
CA GLY A 103 -16.95 -0.02 12.45
C GLY A 103 -16.14 -1.26 12.14
N GLY A 104 -16.81 -2.41 12.05
CA GLY A 104 -16.17 -3.70 11.81
C GLY A 104 -16.12 -4.56 13.07
N GLY A 105 -15.32 -5.61 13.02
CA GLY A 105 -15.20 -6.60 14.11
C GLY A 105 -13.75 -6.96 14.41
N GLY A 106 -13.55 -8.00 15.22
CA GLY A 106 -12.25 -8.46 15.63
C GLY A 106 -11.86 -7.96 17.01
N ALA A 107 -10.55 -7.77 17.24
CA ALA A 107 -10.01 -7.35 18.54
C ALA A 107 -10.13 -5.83 18.81
N PHE A 108 -10.54 -5.03 17.81
CA PHE A 108 -10.58 -3.58 17.90
C PHE A 108 -12.00 -3.09 18.16
N GLN A 109 -12.11 -2.06 19.02
CA GLN A 109 -13.39 -1.46 19.42
C GLN A 109 -13.59 -0.10 18.75
N PRO A 110 -14.85 0.30 18.45
CA PRO A 110 -15.15 1.66 18.00
C PRO A 110 -14.60 2.71 18.98
N GLY A 111 -14.01 3.77 18.45
CA GLY A 111 -13.32 4.82 19.23
C GLY A 111 -11.84 4.53 19.50
N GLN A 112 -11.34 3.33 19.26
CA GLN A 112 -9.95 2.98 19.47
C GLN A 112 -9.04 3.59 18.39
N ARG A 113 -7.90 4.17 18.80
CA ARG A 113 -6.85 4.66 17.91
C ARG A 113 -6.04 3.50 17.37
N VAL A 114 -5.86 3.45 16.06
CA VAL A 114 -5.12 2.37 15.38
C VAL A 114 -4.25 2.90 14.25
N VAL A 115 -3.15 2.19 14.02
CA VAL A 115 -2.36 2.28 12.78
C VAL A 115 -2.76 1.14 11.86
N SER A 116 -2.67 1.37 10.55
CA SER A 116 -2.95 0.35 9.53
C SER A 116 -2.15 0.57 8.25
N ASN A 117 -2.14 -0.45 7.37
CA ASN A 117 -1.63 -0.32 6.01
C ASN A 117 -2.66 0.29 5.02
N GLY A 118 -3.66 1.01 5.52
CA GLY A 118 -4.67 1.66 4.70
C GLY A 118 -4.10 2.72 3.75
N PRO A 119 -4.75 2.94 2.59
CA PRO A 119 -4.36 3.97 1.64
C PRO A 119 -4.67 5.38 2.15
N HIS A 120 -4.21 6.40 1.43
CA HIS A 120 -4.54 7.80 1.68
C HIS A 120 -6.01 8.08 1.32
N ALA A 121 -6.89 7.90 2.27
CA ALA A 121 -8.33 8.11 2.13
C ALA A 121 -8.97 8.54 3.45
N GLY A 122 -10.06 9.30 3.41
CA GLY A 122 -10.76 9.78 4.61
C GLY A 122 -11.29 8.65 5.49
N THR A 123 -11.76 7.57 4.89
CA THR A 123 -12.15 6.33 5.58
C THR A 123 -11.47 5.16 4.88
N VAL A 124 -10.80 4.29 5.62
CA VAL A 124 -10.16 3.10 5.08
C VAL A 124 -10.79 1.83 5.64
N ARG A 125 -10.92 0.83 4.78
CA ARG A 125 -11.29 -0.52 5.17
C ARG A 125 -10.08 -1.42 5.04
N VAL A 126 -9.65 -2.01 6.14
CA VAL A 126 -8.46 -2.84 6.20
C VAL A 126 -8.73 -4.15 6.97
N PRO A 127 -8.04 -5.25 6.62
CA PRO A 127 -8.05 -6.47 7.42
C PRO A 127 -7.50 -6.19 8.83
N PHE A 128 -8.06 -6.81 9.86
CA PHE A 128 -7.62 -6.55 11.23
C PHE A 128 -6.20 -7.06 11.53
N ASN A 129 -5.69 -8.06 10.79
CA ASN A 129 -4.28 -8.48 10.90
C ASN A 129 -3.27 -7.44 10.37
N LEU A 130 -3.74 -6.40 9.70
CA LEU A 130 -2.94 -5.29 9.18
C LEU A 130 -3.17 -3.99 9.96
N CYS A 131 -3.60 -4.12 11.22
CA CYS A 131 -3.84 -3.03 12.14
C CYS A 131 -3.18 -3.33 13.48
N ALA A 132 -2.77 -2.27 14.21
CA ALA A 132 -2.32 -2.35 15.58
C ALA A 132 -2.86 -1.17 16.40
N ALA A 133 -3.13 -1.41 17.70
CA ALA A 133 -3.57 -0.38 18.62
C ALA A 133 -2.42 0.58 18.96
N ILE A 134 -2.69 1.88 18.96
CA ILE A 134 -1.70 2.91 19.28
C ILE A 134 -1.68 3.11 20.81
N PRO A 135 -0.51 3.00 21.47
CA PRO A 135 -0.36 3.34 22.88
C PRO A 135 -0.74 4.80 23.16
N ASP A 136 -1.28 5.08 24.35
CA ASP A 136 -1.79 6.42 24.71
C ASP A 136 -0.71 7.51 24.66
N ASN A 137 0.54 7.17 24.96
CA ASN A 137 1.69 8.08 24.95
C ASN A 137 2.35 8.23 23.57
N VAL A 138 1.84 7.58 22.52
CA VAL A 138 2.27 7.75 21.13
C VAL A 138 1.23 8.61 20.40
N ASP A 139 1.66 9.75 19.85
CA ASP A 139 0.78 10.61 19.07
C ASP A 139 0.54 10.07 17.65
N ASP A 140 -0.48 10.59 16.97
CA ASP A 140 -0.91 10.12 15.65
C ASP A 140 0.15 10.33 14.55
N GLU A 141 0.85 11.47 14.59
CA GLU A 141 1.91 11.77 13.61
C GLU A 141 3.07 10.78 13.73
N SER A 142 3.50 10.49 14.97
CA SER A 142 4.53 9.49 15.23
C SER A 142 4.07 8.09 14.81
N ALA A 143 2.85 7.71 15.16
CA ALA A 143 2.29 6.41 14.81
C ALA A 143 2.20 6.18 13.29
N ALA A 144 2.08 7.23 12.47
CA ALA A 144 2.06 7.11 11.01
C ALA A 144 3.34 6.48 10.42
N PHE A 145 4.46 6.52 11.15
CA PHE A 145 5.71 5.87 10.74
C PHE A 145 5.76 4.36 11.01
N THR A 146 4.78 3.80 11.70
CA THR A 146 4.80 2.40 12.16
C THR A 146 5.01 1.39 11.02
N VAL A 147 4.33 1.56 9.89
CA VAL A 147 4.46 0.61 8.77
C VAL A 147 5.85 0.65 8.16
N LEU A 148 6.44 1.85 7.98
CA LEU A 148 7.84 1.99 7.54
C LEU A 148 8.82 1.46 8.60
N GLY A 149 8.54 1.70 9.87
CA GLY A 149 9.30 1.12 10.99
C GLY A 149 9.29 -0.41 10.97
N ALA A 150 8.15 -1.02 10.64
CA ALA A 150 8.04 -2.47 10.51
C ALA A 150 8.82 -3.03 9.32
N ILE A 151 8.93 -2.28 8.20
CA ILE A 151 9.81 -2.64 7.08
C ILE A 151 11.27 -2.63 7.54
N ALA A 152 11.69 -1.59 8.25
CA ALA A 152 13.03 -1.48 8.81
C ALA A 152 13.31 -2.61 9.83
N LEU A 153 12.38 -2.85 10.74
CA LEU A 153 12.45 -3.90 11.76
C LEU A 153 12.53 -5.29 11.16
N GLN A 154 11.80 -5.57 10.07
CA GLN A 154 11.90 -6.85 9.36
C GLN A 154 13.30 -7.06 8.80
N GLY A 155 13.91 -6.04 8.20
CA GLY A 155 15.30 -6.10 7.75
C GLY A 155 16.27 -6.39 8.91
N VAL A 156 16.10 -5.74 10.05
CA VAL A 156 16.88 -5.99 11.26
C VAL A 156 16.67 -7.41 11.78
N ARG A 157 15.42 -7.91 11.84
CA ARG A 157 15.14 -9.29 12.29
C ARG A 157 15.79 -10.35 11.42
N LEU A 158 15.78 -10.16 10.09
CA LEU A 158 16.45 -11.08 9.16
C LEU A 158 17.96 -11.09 9.33
N SER A 159 18.57 -9.97 9.75
CA SER A 159 19.99 -9.91 10.04
C SER A 159 20.36 -10.51 11.40
N GLN A 160 19.39 -10.86 12.26
CA GLN A 160 19.60 -11.50 13.56
C GLN A 160 20.69 -10.84 14.42
N PRO A 161 20.62 -9.53 14.69
CA PRO A 161 21.68 -8.83 15.41
C PRO A 161 21.75 -9.28 16.87
N THR A 162 22.95 -9.28 17.41
CA THR A 162 23.21 -9.50 18.84
C THR A 162 23.91 -8.29 19.46
N LEU A 163 23.76 -8.14 20.78
CA LEU A 163 24.31 -7.02 21.54
C LEU A 163 25.81 -6.84 21.27
N GLY A 164 26.24 -5.62 20.90
CA GLY A 164 27.64 -5.27 20.68
C GLY A 164 28.16 -5.54 19.27
N GLU A 165 27.37 -6.14 18.38
CA GLU A 165 27.75 -6.30 16.97
C GLU A 165 27.89 -4.96 16.24
N CYS A 166 28.68 -4.96 15.17
CA CYS A 166 28.90 -3.82 14.29
C CYS A 166 28.09 -3.98 13.00
N PHE A 167 27.19 -3.05 12.71
CA PHE A 167 26.38 -3.04 11.51
C PHE A 167 26.65 -1.82 10.64
N VAL A 168 26.56 -2.02 9.33
CA VAL A 168 26.52 -0.92 8.35
C VAL A 168 25.09 -0.78 7.83
N VAL A 169 24.60 0.46 7.73
CA VAL A 169 23.34 0.80 7.04
C VAL A 169 23.69 1.65 5.83
N MET A 170 23.39 1.15 4.62
CA MET A 170 23.67 1.81 3.34
C MET A 170 22.40 2.43 2.79
N GLY A 171 22.33 3.77 2.76
CA GLY A 171 21.18 4.58 2.38
C GLY A 171 20.37 5.06 3.59
N LEU A 172 20.26 6.38 3.75
CA LEU A 172 19.65 7.04 4.90
C LEU A 172 18.36 7.77 4.55
N GLY A 173 17.54 7.16 3.68
CA GLY A 173 16.12 7.55 3.55
C GLY A 173 15.34 7.19 4.83
N LEU A 174 14.02 7.39 4.83
CA LEU A 174 13.17 7.09 6.01
C LEU A 174 13.45 5.69 6.59
N VAL A 175 13.40 4.66 5.74
CA VAL A 175 13.65 3.27 6.20
C VAL A 175 15.06 3.10 6.76
N GLY A 176 16.07 3.75 6.14
CA GLY A 176 17.45 3.69 6.62
C GLY A 176 17.65 4.35 8.00
N LEU A 177 17.09 5.55 8.19
CA LEU A 177 17.16 6.26 9.48
C LEU A 177 16.40 5.52 10.59
N LEU A 178 15.26 4.88 10.27
CA LEU A 178 14.57 3.99 11.21
C LEU A 178 15.38 2.74 11.51
N THR A 179 16.05 2.14 10.51
CA THR A 179 16.94 0.98 10.69
C THR A 179 18.11 1.31 11.63
N VAL A 180 18.72 2.49 11.47
CA VAL A 180 19.80 2.98 12.34
C VAL A 180 19.35 3.01 13.79
N GLN A 181 18.23 3.64 14.08
CA GLN A 181 17.68 3.74 15.45
C GLN A 181 17.36 2.37 16.04
N ILE A 182 16.71 1.48 15.26
CA ILE A 182 16.33 0.14 15.72
C ILE A 182 17.58 -0.70 16.05
N LEU A 183 18.66 -0.63 15.24
CA LEU A 183 19.91 -1.32 15.52
C LEU A 183 20.59 -0.77 16.79
N ILE A 184 20.60 0.55 16.98
CA ILE A 184 21.13 1.19 18.20
C ILE A 184 20.33 0.77 19.42
N ALA A 185 18.99 0.78 19.33
CA ALA A 185 18.11 0.29 20.39
C ALA A 185 18.32 -1.19 20.73
N ASN A 186 18.77 -1.99 19.75
CA ASN A 186 19.18 -3.38 19.96
C ASN A 186 20.63 -3.53 20.51
N GLY A 187 21.32 -2.43 20.79
CA GLY A 187 22.67 -2.42 21.38
C GLY A 187 23.79 -2.68 20.36
N CYS A 188 23.54 -2.48 19.09
CA CYS A 188 24.55 -2.57 18.03
C CYS A 188 25.31 -1.25 17.87
N ARG A 189 26.55 -1.32 17.40
CA ARG A 189 27.30 -0.18 16.87
C ARG A 189 26.95 -0.04 15.40
N VAL A 190 26.61 1.18 14.96
CA VAL A 190 26.12 1.41 13.60
C VAL A 190 27.00 2.40 12.85
N LEU A 191 27.44 2.02 11.64
CA LEU A 191 27.99 2.91 10.63
C LEU A 191 26.93 3.20 9.59
N ALA A 192 26.52 4.45 9.48
CA ALA A 192 25.48 4.91 8.57
C ALA A 192 26.13 5.59 7.35
N ILE A 193 25.76 5.18 6.14
CA ILE A 193 26.40 5.62 4.89
C ILE A 193 25.36 6.22 3.94
N ASP A 194 25.57 7.46 3.50
CA ASP A 194 24.75 8.10 2.46
C ASP A 194 25.58 9.10 1.65
N ILE A 195 25.01 9.56 0.53
CA ILE A 195 25.52 10.66 -0.30
C ILE A 195 24.99 12.03 0.13
N ASP A 196 24.01 12.07 1.02
CA ASP A 196 23.32 13.28 1.46
C ASP A 196 23.81 13.69 2.87
N PRO A 197 24.56 14.81 2.97
CA PRO A 197 25.11 15.27 4.25
C PRO A 197 24.03 15.54 5.31
N SER A 198 22.82 15.97 4.90
CA SER A 198 21.75 16.25 5.85
C SER A 198 21.20 14.99 6.51
N ARG A 199 21.15 13.90 5.78
CA ARG A 199 20.74 12.57 6.29
C ARG A 199 21.83 11.97 7.17
N CYS A 200 23.10 12.15 6.80
CA CYS A 200 24.26 11.79 7.65
C CYS A 200 24.21 12.52 9.00
N ALA A 201 23.92 13.83 8.99
CA ALA A 201 23.78 14.61 10.22
C ALA A 201 22.70 14.05 11.14
N ARG A 202 21.52 13.69 10.61
CA ARG A 202 20.44 13.04 11.38
C ARG A 202 20.86 11.68 11.96
N ALA A 203 21.58 10.85 11.20
CA ALA A 203 22.08 9.58 11.72
C ALA A 203 23.08 9.78 12.87
N THR A 204 23.88 10.85 12.82
CA THR A 204 24.77 11.24 13.91
C THR A 204 23.99 11.63 15.18
N GLU A 205 22.89 12.38 15.03
CA GLU A 205 22.01 12.74 16.15
C GLU A 205 21.41 11.50 16.85
N TYR A 206 21.17 10.43 16.11
CA TYR A 206 20.72 9.13 16.65
C TYR A 206 21.84 8.28 17.26
N GLY A 207 23.11 8.72 17.18
CA GLY A 207 24.26 8.05 17.80
C GLY A 207 25.01 7.09 16.88
N ALA A 208 24.81 7.14 15.56
CA ALA A 208 25.58 6.38 14.61
C ALA A 208 26.93 7.06 14.29
N GLU A 209 27.96 6.27 14.00
CA GLU A 209 29.11 6.74 13.21
C GLU A 209 28.63 6.93 11.75
N VAL A 210 29.13 7.95 11.04
CA VAL A 210 28.63 8.25 9.70
C VAL A 210 29.74 8.34 8.65
N VAL A 211 29.40 7.98 7.43
CA VAL A 211 30.21 8.23 6.23
C VAL A 211 29.36 9.02 5.25
N ASP A 212 29.76 10.26 5.04
CA ASP A 212 29.27 11.12 3.98
C ASP A 212 30.10 10.87 2.72
N LEU A 213 29.55 10.13 1.77
CA LEU A 213 30.22 9.81 0.50
C LEU A 213 30.45 11.06 -0.37
N PHE A 214 29.68 12.13 -0.18
CA PHE A 214 29.88 13.39 -0.90
C PHE A 214 31.20 14.07 -0.47
N SER A 215 31.62 13.88 0.77
CA SER A 215 32.89 14.42 1.28
C SER A 215 34.11 13.61 0.84
N GLY A 216 33.94 12.50 0.12
CA GLY A 216 35.04 11.65 -0.36
C GLY A 216 35.64 10.74 0.71
N VAL A 217 34.99 10.54 1.84
CA VAL A 217 35.41 9.60 2.89
C VAL A 217 35.27 8.17 2.38
N ASP A 218 36.31 7.36 2.57
CA ASP A 218 36.31 5.94 2.19
C ASP A 218 35.45 5.12 3.17
N ALA A 219 34.35 4.59 2.65
CA ALA A 219 33.42 3.78 3.40
C ALA A 219 33.97 2.44 3.84
N LEU A 220 34.83 1.81 3.00
CA LEU A 220 35.48 0.54 3.32
C LEU A 220 36.50 0.71 4.46
N ALA A 221 37.31 1.76 4.39
CA ALA A 221 38.24 2.10 5.45
C ALA A 221 37.52 2.44 6.76
N SER A 222 36.40 3.17 6.72
CA SER A 222 35.61 3.50 7.89
C SER A 222 34.99 2.26 8.54
N ALA A 223 34.43 1.35 7.74
CA ALA A 223 33.92 0.07 8.23
C ALA A 223 34.99 -0.81 8.86
N ALA A 224 36.21 -0.84 8.26
CA ALA A 224 37.37 -1.53 8.81
C ALA A 224 37.77 -0.92 10.16
N ALA A 225 37.86 0.41 10.27
CA ALA A 225 38.21 1.11 11.49
C ALA A 225 37.20 0.83 12.62
N MET A 226 35.89 0.98 12.36
CA MET A 226 34.84 0.70 13.32
C MET A 226 34.87 -0.76 13.81
N SER A 227 35.10 -1.70 12.92
CA SER A 227 35.17 -3.13 13.24
C SER A 227 36.54 -3.59 13.77
N ARG A 228 37.50 -2.69 14.01
CA ARG A 228 38.89 -2.99 14.43
C ARG A 228 39.59 -3.93 13.43
N SER A 229 39.37 -3.68 12.14
CA SER A 229 39.89 -4.46 11.02
C SER A 229 39.47 -5.94 10.98
N ARG A 230 38.35 -6.28 11.69
CA ARG A 230 37.79 -7.65 11.70
C ARG A 230 36.74 -7.87 10.64
N GLY A 231 36.22 -6.78 10.04
CA GLY A 231 35.01 -6.73 9.23
C GLY A 231 33.75 -6.62 10.08
N VAL A 232 32.67 -6.06 9.52
CA VAL A 232 31.42 -5.85 10.21
C VAL A 232 30.58 -7.13 10.28
N ASP A 233 29.71 -7.23 11.29
CA ASP A 233 28.88 -8.41 11.51
C ASP A 233 27.74 -8.51 10.51
N GLY A 234 27.24 -7.35 10.06
CA GLY A 234 26.20 -7.31 9.02
C GLY A 234 26.10 -5.97 8.32
N VAL A 235 25.46 -6.01 7.15
CA VAL A 235 25.12 -4.82 6.35
C VAL A 235 23.64 -4.88 6.00
N ILE A 236 22.93 -3.77 6.23
CA ILE A 236 21.55 -3.62 5.77
C ILE A 236 21.52 -2.55 4.68
N ILE A 237 21.09 -2.94 3.48
CA ILE A 237 21.01 -2.06 2.32
C ILE A 237 19.58 -1.55 2.20
N THR A 238 19.37 -0.26 2.48
CA THR A 238 18.07 0.44 2.38
C THR A 238 18.05 1.44 1.23
N ALA A 239 19.16 1.56 0.49
CA ALA A 239 19.31 2.44 -0.66
C ALA A 239 18.46 1.99 -1.86
N SER A 240 18.14 2.96 -2.74
CA SER A 240 17.59 2.71 -4.07
C SER A 240 18.61 3.12 -5.12
N SER A 241 19.11 2.15 -5.91
CA SER A 241 20.14 2.35 -6.92
C SER A 241 20.02 1.29 -8.01
N LYS A 242 20.47 1.62 -9.21
CA LYS A 242 20.59 0.62 -10.31
C LYS A 242 21.95 -0.10 -10.31
N SER A 243 22.91 0.36 -9.48
CA SER A 243 24.25 -0.23 -9.41
C SER A 243 24.24 -1.55 -8.63
N ASN A 244 25.14 -2.45 -9.02
CA ASN A 244 25.46 -3.69 -8.31
C ASN A 244 26.57 -3.46 -7.25
N ASP A 245 27.28 -2.32 -7.29
CA ASP A 245 28.45 -2.03 -6.46
C ASP A 245 28.11 -2.05 -4.96
N LEU A 246 26.92 -1.62 -4.59
CA LEU A 246 26.49 -1.61 -3.18
C LEU A 246 26.54 -3.01 -2.54
N ILE A 247 26.23 -4.07 -3.30
CA ILE A 247 26.31 -5.45 -2.78
C ILE A 247 27.77 -5.90 -2.69
N HIS A 248 28.61 -5.54 -3.66
CA HIS A 248 30.04 -5.80 -3.64
C HIS A 248 30.72 -5.13 -2.44
N ASP A 249 30.42 -3.85 -2.20
CA ASP A 249 30.95 -3.10 -1.07
C ASP A 249 30.49 -3.70 0.26
N ALA A 250 29.21 -4.06 0.37
CA ALA A 250 28.67 -4.73 1.54
C ALA A 250 29.39 -6.05 1.84
N ALA A 251 29.64 -6.86 0.80
CA ALA A 251 30.38 -8.11 0.93
C ALA A 251 31.84 -7.87 1.34
N THR A 252 32.45 -6.81 0.82
CA THR A 252 33.83 -6.43 1.16
C THR A 252 33.93 -5.98 2.62
N MET A 253 32.95 -5.21 3.13
CA MET A 253 32.94 -4.76 4.53
C MET A 253 32.71 -5.89 5.54
N CYS A 254 31.95 -6.93 5.16
CA CYS A 254 31.60 -8.02 6.06
C CYS A 254 32.80 -8.88 6.50
N ARG A 255 32.78 -9.31 7.77
CA ARG A 255 33.64 -10.41 8.25
C ARG A 255 33.23 -11.75 7.63
N LYS A 256 34.03 -12.81 7.85
CA LYS A 256 33.60 -14.17 7.55
C LYS A 256 32.25 -14.49 8.26
N ARG A 257 31.32 -15.12 7.54
CA ARG A 257 29.97 -15.43 7.99
C ARG A 257 29.15 -14.20 8.38
N GLY A 258 29.49 -13.04 7.80
CA GLY A 258 28.69 -11.83 7.91
C GLY A 258 27.35 -11.97 7.18
N ARG A 259 26.43 -11.08 7.47
CA ARG A 259 25.05 -11.10 6.97
C ARG A 259 24.75 -9.85 6.17
N ILE A 260 24.18 -10.01 4.98
CA ILE A 260 23.75 -8.88 4.14
C ILE A 260 22.25 -9.00 3.95
N VAL A 261 21.50 -7.97 4.32
CA VAL A 261 20.05 -7.91 4.14
C VAL A 261 19.70 -6.75 3.20
N LEU A 262 19.05 -7.07 2.10
CA LEU A 262 18.55 -6.08 1.14
C LEU A 262 17.09 -5.74 1.47
N VAL A 263 16.87 -4.51 1.91
CA VAL A 263 15.54 -3.93 2.17
C VAL A 263 15.14 -2.98 1.04
N GLY A 264 16.11 -2.25 0.50
CA GLY A 264 15.92 -1.32 -0.60
C GLY A 264 15.82 -2.01 -1.97
N VAL A 265 16.10 -1.25 -3.02
CA VAL A 265 16.05 -1.73 -4.40
C VAL A 265 17.36 -1.39 -5.08
N VAL A 266 18.19 -2.39 -5.33
CA VAL A 266 19.49 -2.23 -6.01
C VAL A 266 19.65 -3.25 -7.15
N GLY A 267 20.69 -3.08 -7.98
CA GLY A 267 21.06 -4.12 -8.95
C GLY A 267 21.40 -5.43 -8.23
N MET A 268 20.99 -6.57 -8.80
CA MET A 268 21.16 -7.89 -8.18
C MET A 268 21.96 -8.86 -9.06
N GLU A 269 22.95 -8.36 -9.79
CA GLU A 269 23.92 -9.22 -10.44
C GLU A 269 25.02 -9.57 -9.43
N LEU A 270 24.96 -10.78 -8.88
CA LEU A 270 25.83 -11.22 -7.79
C LEU A 270 27.06 -11.96 -8.33
N SER A 271 28.24 -11.59 -7.84
CA SER A 271 29.48 -12.34 -8.06
C SER A 271 29.66 -13.41 -6.98
N ARG A 272 29.83 -14.67 -7.37
CA ARG A 272 30.14 -15.74 -6.42
C ARG A 272 31.41 -15.45 -5.60
N ALA A 273 32.38 -14.78 -6.17
CA ALA A 273 33.63 -14.46 -5.51
C ALA A 273 33.43 -13.62 -4.25
N ASP A 274 32.46 -12.68 -4.28
CA ASP A 274 32.21 -11.78 -3.14
C ASP A 274 31.71 -12.53 -1.89
N PHE A 275 31.07 -13.68 -2.08
CA PHE A 275 30.45 -14.44 -1.00
C PHE A 275 31.22 -15.68 -0.57
N TYR A 276 31.93 -16.33 -1.51
CA TYR A 276 32.44 -17.68 -1.33
C TYR A 276 33.48 -17.79 -0.23
N GLU A 277 34.52 -16.93 -0.24
CA GLU A 277 35.63 -17.01 0.72
C GLU A 277 35.19 -16.67 2.16
N LYS A 278 34.19 -15.83 2.28
CA LYS A 278 33.67 -15.37 3.57
C LYS A 278 32.46 -16.15 4.05
N GLU A 279 31.91 -17.07 3.24
CA GLU A 279 30.64 -17.78 3.54
C GLU A 279 29.53 -16.81 3.97
N LEU A 280 29.30 -15.73 3.19
CA LEU A 280 28.33 -14.69 3.53
C LEU A 280 26.90 -15.18 3.33
N THR A 281 26.01 -14.74 4.22
CA THR A 281 24.57 -14.87 4.03
C THR A 281 24.03 -13.61 3.33
N PHE A 282 23.25 -13.80 2.26
CA PHE A 282 22.52 -12.74 1.59
C PHE A 282 21.03 -13.05 1.58
N GLN A 283 20.21 -12.09 2.03
CA GLN A 283 18.78 -12.26 2.08
C GLN A 283 18.05 -10.99 1.65
N VAL A 284 16.99 -11.14 0.83
CA VAL A 284 16.09 -10.04 0.49
C VAL A 284 14.95 -9.99 1.51
N SER A 285 14.70 -8.81 2.07
CA SER A 285 13.61 -8.57 3.00
C SER A 285 12.29 -8.37 2.24
N CYS A 286 11.23 -8.97 2.74
CA CYS A 286 9.89 -8.82 2.16
C CYS A 286 9.02 -7.92 3.05
N SER A 287 8.89 -6.65 2.65
CA SER A 287 7.97 -5.69 3.25
C SER A 287 8.06 -5.67 4.80
N TYR A 288 6.93 -5.69 5.51
CA TYR A 288 6.86 -5.62 6.97
C TYR A 288 6.75 -6.99 7.67
N GLY A 289 7.04 -8.08 6.95
CA GLY A 289 7.31 -9.38 7.58
C GLY A 289 6.37 -10.52 7.19
N PRO A 290 6.40 -11.62 7.96
CA PRO A 290 5.60 -12.81 7.70
C PRO A 290 4.10 -12.52 7.74
N GLY A 291 3.38 -13.05 6.77
CA GLY A 291 1.99 -12.75 6.47
C GLY A 291 1.82 -12.04 5.13
N ARG A 292 2.85 -11.34 4.68
CA ARG A 292 2.81 -10.58 3.43
C ARG A 292 2.62 -11.48 2.22
N TYR A 293 1.60 -11.14 1.39
CA TYR A 293 1.14 -11.92 0.24
C TYR A 293 0.51 -13.29 0.58
N ASP A 294 0.25 -13.58 1.86
CA ASP A 294 -0.59 -14.72 2.24
C ASP A 294 -2.06 -14.29 2.37
N GLY A 295 -2.89 -14.66 1.40
CA GLY A 295 -4.31 -14.30 1.41
C GLY A 295 -5.10 -14.91 2.58
N ASN A 296 -4.60 -15.97 3.24
CA ASN A 296 -5.24 -16.44 4.46
C ASN A 296 -4.99 -15.47 5.62
N TYR A 297 -3.77 -14.92 5.71
CA TYR A 297 -3.41 -13.96 6.74
C TYR A 297 -4.00 -12.56 6.44
N GLU A 298 -3.72 -12.01 5.25
CA GLU A 298 -4.11 -10.65 4.89
C GLU A 298 -5.62 -10.51 4.64
N ASP A 299 -6.24 -11.44 3.85
CA ASP A 299 -7.64 -11.26 3.42
C ASP A 299 -8.64 -11.95 4.35
N LYS A 300 -8.27 -13.10 4.96
CA LYS A 300 -9.19 -13.91 5.77
C LYS A 300 -8.99 -13.74 7.28
N GLY A 301 -7.94 -13.00 7.70
CA GLY A 301 -7.64 -12.76 9.10
C GLY A 301 -7.19 -14.00 9.88
N MET A 302 -6.63 -15.01 9.19
CA MET A 302 -6.13 -16.23 9.82
C MET A 302 -4.68 -16.01 10.25
N ASP A 303 -4.49 -15.76 11.54
CA ASP A 303 -3.14 -15.56 12.09
C ASP A 303 -2.38 -16.89 12.23
N TYR A 304 -1.05 -16.81 12.19
CA TYR A 304 -0.16 -17.94 12.44
C TYR A 304 -0.07 -18.26 13.92
N PRO A 305 0.06 -19.55 14.30
CA PRO A 305 0.34 -19.92 15.69
C PRO A 305 1.62 -19.23 16.18
N ILE A 306 1.51 -18.45 17.26
CA ILE A 306 2.60 -17.58 17.77
C ILE A 306 3.88 -18.36 18.09
N GLY A 307 3.76 -19.63 18.50
CA GLY A 307 4.91 -20.49 18.77
C GLY A 307 5.74 -20.86 17.55
N PHE A 308 5.18 -20.74 16.34
CA PHE A 308 5.87 -21.05 15.08
C PHE A 308 6.26 -19.79 14.29
N VAL A 309 5.42 -18.74 14.34
CA VAL A 309 5.70 -17.47 13.70
C VAL A 309 5.54 -16.35 14.73
N ARG A 310 6.63 -16.01 15.43
CA ARG A 310 6.60 -15.00 16.50
C ARG A 310 6.31 -13.61 15.96
N TRP A 311 6.88 -13.25 14.82
CA TRP A 311 6.86 -11.90 14.26
C TRP A 311 6.13 -11.89 12.92
N THR A 312 4.82 -11.61 12.97
CA THR A 312 3.99 -11.34 11.81
C THR A 312 3.99 -9.84 11.49
N GLU A 313 3.38 -9.46 10.39
CA GLU A 313 3.17 -8.04 10.02
C GLU A 313 2.57 -7.24 11.18
N GLN A 314 1.46 -7.70 11.76
CA GLN A 314 0.81 -7.04 12.90
C GLN A 314 1.73 -6.92 14.11
N ARG A 315 2.41 -8.01 14.48
CA ARG A 315 3.32 -8.02 15.64
C ARG A 315 4.56 -7.17 15.43
N ASN A 316 4.96 -6.95 14.17
CA ASN A 316 5.97 -5.96 13.82
C ASN A 316 5.45 -4.53 14.00
N PHE A 317 4.17 -4.25 13.67
CA PHE A 317 3.56 -2.94 13.96
C PHE A 317 3.53 -2.68 15.48
N GLU A 318 3.07 -3.65 16.26
CA GLU A 318 3.07 -3.57 17.75
C GLU A 318 4.48 -3.28 18.28
N ALA A 319 5.50 -4.02 17.83
CA ALA A 319 6.88 -3.84 18.29
C ALA A 319 7.45 -2.45 17.94
N VAL A 320 7.08 -1.88 16.79
CA VAL A 320 7.49 -0.50 16.42
C VAL A 320 6.81 0.53 17.31
N LEU A 321 5.51 0.36 17.59
CA LEU A 321 4.78 1.22 18.51
C LEU A 321 5.35 1.15 19.94
N ASP A 322 5.77 -0.03 20.40
CA ASP A 322 6.45 -0.21 21.70
C ASP A 322 7.80 0.54 21.73
N LEU A 323 8.57 0.52 20.63
CA LEU A 323 9.81 1.30 20.53
C LEU A 323 9.54 2.81 20.58
N MET A 324 8.48 3.29 19.92
CA MET A 324 8.06 4.69 20.01
C MET A 324 7.59 5.05 21.43
N SER A 325 6.78 4.18 22.03
CA SER A 325 6.23 4.35 23.38
C SER A 325 7.32 4.43 24.45
N SER A 326 8.40 3.67 24.30
CA SER A 326 9.56 3.69 25.19
C SER A 326 10.55 4.83 24.91
N GLY A 327 10.36 5.59 23.83
CA GLY A 327 11.30 6.62 23.37
C GLY A 327 12.56 6.08 22.69
N ALA A 328 12.63 4.78 22.41
CA ALA A 328 13.76 4.16 21.70
C ALA A 328 13.74 4.42 20.20
N LEU A 329 12.60 4.86 19.64
CA LEU A 329 12.44 5.26 18.25
C LEU A 329 11.83 6.66 18.20
N GLU A 330 12.60 7.64 17.74
CA GLU A 330 12.21 9.04 17.56
C GLU A 330 11.95 9.30 16.07
N VAL A 331 10.77 9.81 15.72
CA VAL A 331 10.37 10.01 14.33
C VAL A 331 9.91 11.42 14.01
N LYS A 332 9.69 12.28 15.00
CA LYS A 332 9.19 13.64 14.77
C LYS A 332 10.14 14.49 13.97
N SER A 333 11.45 14.33 14.19
CA SER A 333 12.49 15.00 13.42
C SER A 333 12.52 14.60 11.94
N LEU A 334 11.88 13.48 11.58
CA LEU A 334 11.77 12.99 10.21
C LEU A 334 10.60 13.62 9.45
N ILE A 335 9.68 14.32 10.12
CA ILE A 335 8.54 15.01 9.49
C ILE A 335 9.03 16.32 8.89
N THR A 336 9.02 16.41 7.56
CA THR A 336 9.47 17.61 6.83
C THR A 336 8.31 18.47 6.34
N ASP A 337 7.20 17.89 6.02
CA ASP A 337 6.07 18.58 5.39
C ASP A 337 4.73 18.06 5.93
N ARG A 338 3.71 18.92 5.92
CA ARG A 338 2.32 18.58 6.26
C ARG A 338 1.38 19.20 5.24
N PHE A 339 0.42 18.42 4.78
CA PHE A 339 -0.62 18.86 3.84
C PHE A 339 -1.97 18.32 4.27
N ASP A 340 -3.03 19.11 4.03
CA ASP A 340 -4.39 18.55 4.04
C ASP A 340 -4.57 17.57 2.87
N ILE A 341 -5.38 16.52 3.05
CA ILE A 341 -5.62 15.54 1.98
C ILE A 341 -6.13 16.18 0.69
N SER A 342 -6.87 17.30 0.75
CA SER A 342 -7.32 18.00 -0.45
C SER A 342 -6.18 18.60 -1.27
N ALA A 343 -5.02 18.83 -0.64
CA ALA A 343 -3.78 19.25 -1.29
C ALA A 343 -2.86 18.07 -1.68
N GLY A 344 -3.39 16.85 -1.71
CA GLY A 344 -2.60 15.64 -1.96
C GLY A 344 -1.73 15.68 -3.20
N SER A 345 -2.20 16.28 -4.31
CA SER A 345 -1.38 16.43 -5.52
C SER A 345 -0.13 17.31 -5.27
N ALA A 346 -0.24 18.35 -4.42
CA ALA A 346 0.91 19.18 -4.04
C ALA A 346 1.87 18.39 -3.11
N ALA A 347 1.35 17.57 -2.20
CA ALA A 347 2.17 16.70 -1.37
C ALA A 347 3.01 15.73 -2.20
N TYR A 348 2.43 15.17 -3.26
CA TYR A 348 3.18 14.30 -4.19
C TYR A 348 4.18 15.04 -5.08
N ALA A 349 3.95 16.32 -5.38
CA ALA A 349 4.95 17.14 -6.07
C ALA A 349 6.20 17.39 -5.19
N ARG A 350 6.05 17.40 -3.85
CA ARG A 350 7.19 17.49 -2.91
C ARG A 350 8.12 16.29 -2.96
N LEU A 351 7.67 15.13 -3.46
CA LEU A 351 8.53 13.97 -3.63
C LEU A 351 9.73 14.23 -4.56
N ASP A 352 9.64 15.20 -5.46
CA ASP A 352 10.74 15.57 -6.36
C ASP A 352 11.85 16.36 -5.62
N ASP A 353 11.55 16.94 -4.45
CA ASP A 353 12.53 17.61 -3.60
C ASP A 353 13.30 16.57 -2.73
N LYS A 354 14.62 16.53 -2.91
CA LYS A 354 15.49 15.59 -2.17
C LYS A 354 15.55 15.86 -0.67
N SER A 355 15.21 17.08 -0.22
CA SER A 355 15.19 17.44 1.19
C SER A 355 13.96 16.87 1.93
N SER A 356 12.89 16.51 1.22
CA SER A 356 11.71 15.91 1.81
C SER A 356 11.98 14.47 2.27
N LEU A 357 11.60 14.18 3.52
CA LEU A 357 11.66 12.85 4.12
C LEU A 357 10.26 12.32 4.45
N GLY A 358 9.67 12.74 5.54
CA GLY A 358 8.32 12.37 5.98
C GLY A 358 7.32 13.46 5.61
N ILE A 359 6.42 13.18 4.70
CA ILE A 359 5.32 14.07 4.30
C ILE A 359 4.05 13.52 4.91
N LEU A 360 3.43 14.25 5.83
CA LEU A 360 2.17 13.89 6.43
C LEU A 360 1.00 14.47 5.66
N LEU A 361 -0.07 13.69 5.58
CA LEU A 361 -1.38 14.10 5.10
C LEU A 361 -2.34 14.11 6.29
N ASP A 362 -2.96 15.26 6.53
CA ASP A 362 -3.95 15.47 7.58
C ASP A 362 -5.38 15.39 7.01
N TYR A 363 -6.31 14.94 7.86
CA TYR A 363 -7.71 14.74 7.49
C TYR A 363 -8.62 15.58 8.40
N THR A 364 -8.35 16.90 8.47
CA THR A 364 -9.02 17.83 9.39
C THR A 364 -10.47 18.15 9.02
N ASP A 365 -10.82 18.08 7.74
CA ASP A 365 -12.17 18.36 7.22
C ASP A 365 -13.17 17.20 7.35
N THR A 366 -12.85 16.17 8.10
CA THR A 366 -13.79 15.10 8.40
C THR A 366 -14.74 15.50 9.52
N ASP A 367 -15.55 16.56 9.27
CA ASP A 367 -16.71 16.84 10.11
C ASP A 367 -17.60 15.59 10.15
N SER A 368 -17.80 15.09 11.34
CA SER A 368 -18.58 13.88 11.61
C SER A 368 -20.05 13.95 11.10
N SER A 369 -20.52 15.13 10.76
CA SER A 369 -21.84 15.36 10.13
C SER A 369 -21.87 15.12 8.61
N ASN A 370 -20.69 15.09 7.93
CA ASN A 370 -20.55 14.77 6.50
C ASN A 370 -20.07 13.34 6.23
N LEU A 371 -19.89 12.54 7.26
CA LEU A 371 -19.20 11.25 7.29
C LEU A 371 -19.95 10.06 6.68
N SER A 372 -21.10 10.22 6.09
CA SER A 372 -21.85 9.07 5.58
C SER A 372 -22.32 9.29 4.15
N LYS A 373 -21.41 9.63 3.25
CA LYS A 373 -21.77 9.60 1.82
C LYS A 373 -21.41 8.23 1.23
N ALA A 374 -22.29 7.26 1.49
CA ALA A 374 -22.25 5.99 0.78
C ALA A 374 -22.48 6.16 -0.74
N THR A 375 -22.89 7.35 -1.18
CA THR A 375 -23.22 7.65 -2.58
C THR A 375 -22.59 8.98 -3.01
N VAL A 376 -22.01 8.99 -4.21
CA VAL A 376 -21.45 10.17 -4.88
C VAL A 376 -22.14 10.34 -6.22
N ALA A 377 -22.66 11.55 -6.50
CA ALA A 377 -23.16 11.92 -7.81
C ALA A 377 -21.96 12.05 -8.79
N LEU A 378 -22.07 11.42 -9.95
CA LEU A 378 -21.01 11.39 -10.96
C LEU A 378 -21.28 12.37 -12.10
N ASN A 379 -22.54 12.47 -12.49
CA ASN A 379 -23.02 13.35 -13.53
C ASN A 379 -24.30 14.01 -13.06
N GLU A 380 -24.66 15.16 -13.63
CA GLU A 380 -26.01 15.68 -13.51
C GLU A 380 -26.97 14.59 -13.98
N GLN A 381 -28.03 14.32 -13.22
CA GLN A 381 -28.96 13.24 -13.55
C GLN A 381 -29.40 13.44 -15.00
N PRO A 382 -29.18 12.46 -15.89
CA PRO A 382 -29.72 12.56 -17.22
C PRO A 382 -31.23 12.71 -17.08
N ALA A 383 -31.80 13.70 -17.75
CA ALA A 383 -33.26 13.87 -17.79
C ALA A 383 -33.88 12.51 -18.07
N VAL A 384 -34.86 12.10 -17.26
CA VAL A 384 -35.60 10.83 -17.45
C VAL A 384 -36.07 10.79 -18.90
N ILE A 385 -35.35 10.05 -19.73
CA ILE A 385 -35.70 9.93 -21.16
C ILE A 385 -36.89 8.95 -21.18
N ALA A 386 -38.06 9.45 -21.41
CA ALA A 386 -39.25 8.64 -21.57
C ALA A 386 -38.99 7.50 -22.57
N ASN A 387 -39.37 6.26 -22.22
CA ASN A 387 -39.18 5.02 -22.97
C ASN A 387 -37.80 4.38 -22.93
N ARG A 388 -36.90 4.74 -22.03
CA ARG A 388 -35.64 4.00 -21.74
C ARG A 388 -35.76 3.39 -20.34
N GLY A 389 -35.45 2.08 -20.23
CA GLY A 389 -35.40 1.42 -18.92
C GLY A 389 -34.23 1.97 -18.07
N ASN A 390 -34.52 2.31 -16.84
CA ASN A 390 -33.54 2.75 -15.85
C ASN A 390 -32.87 1.54 -15.21
N VAL A 391 -31.55 1.44 -15.34
CA VAL A 391 -30.79 0.26 -14.94
C VAL A 391 -29.72 0.59 -13.91
N ALA A 392 -29.79 -0.07 -12.75
CA ALA A 392 -28.74 -0.05 -11.75
C ALA A 392 -27.88 -1.32 -11.81
N PHE A 393 -26.62 -1.20 -11.44
CA PHE A 393 -25.68 -2.32 -11.39
C PHE A 393 -25.21 -2.56 -9.96
N ILE A 394 -25.26 -3.82 -9.51
CA ILE A 394 -24.61 -4.29 -8.29
C ILE A 394 -23.41 -5.15 -8.73
N GLY A 395 -22.21 -4.60 -8.54
CA GLY A 395 -20.95 -5.19 -8.99
C GLY A 395 -20.34 -4.45 -10.18
N GLY A 396 -19.07 -4.07 -10.06
CA GLY A 396 -18.24 -3.38 -11.06
C GLY A 396 -16.97 -4.16 -11.38
N GLY A 397 -17.02 -5.50 -11.33
CA GLY A 397 -15.89 -6.36 -11.64
C GLY A 397 -15.53 -6.39 -13.13
N ASN A 398 -14.49 -7.15 -13.48
CA ASN A 398 -13.97 -7.22 -14.86
C ASN A 398 -15.03 -7.58 -15.91
N TYR A 399 -15.90 -8.54 -15.61
CA TYR A 399 -16.94 -8.95 -16.55
C TYR A 399 -18.03 -7.89 -16.68
N ALA A 400 -18.49 -7.35 -15.56
CA ALA A 400 -19.48 -6.27 -15.57
C ALA A 400 -18.96 -5.07 -16.37
N SER A 401 -17.76 -4.60 -16.10
CA SER A 401 -17.20 -3.39 -16.71
C SER A 401 -16.85 -3.52 -18.19
N ARG A 402 -16.40 -4.73 -18.63
CA ARG A 402 -15.95 -4.95 -20.01
C ARG A 402 -17.05 -5.46 -20.94
N VAL A 403 -18.03 -6.17 -20.40
CA VAL A 403 -19.05 -6.86 -21.22
C VAL A 403 -20.46 -6.32 -20.95
N LEU A 404 -20.93 -6.42 -19.70
CA LEU A 404 -22.34 -6.13 -19.41
C LEU A 404 -22.66 -4.64 -19.50
N ILE A 405 -21.93 -3.77 -18.81
CA ILE A 405 -22.20 -2.33 -18.83
C ILE A 405 -22.18 -1.77 -20.25
N PRO A 406 -21.17 -2.05 -21.10
CA PRO A 406 -21.19 -1.64 -22.49
C PRO A 406 -22.35 -2.21 -23.31
N ALA A 407 -22.79 -3.46 -23.02
CA ALA A 407 -23.92 -4.08 -23.72
C ALA A 407 -25.24 -3.38 -23.39
N PHE A 408 -25.53 -3.14 -22.11
CA PHE A 408 -26.72 -2.40 -21.68
C PHE A 408 -26.72 -0.97 -22.22
N LYS A 409 -25.56 -0.29 -22.21
CA LYS A 409 -25.42 1.06 -22.78
C LYS A 409 -25.74 1.07 -24.28
N ARG A 410 -25.20 0.10 -25.05
CA ARG A 410 -25.52 -0.02 -26.51
C ARG A 410 -26.99 -0.33 -26.76
N ALA A 411 -27.62 -1.09 -25.87
CA ALA A 411 -29.06 -1.37 -25.94
C ALA A 411 -29.94 -0.16 -25.59
N GLY A 412 -29.33 0.99 -25.22
CA GLY A 412 -30.04 2.23 -24.93
C GLY A 412 -30.55 2.34 -23.49
N ALA A 413 -30.06 1.52 -22.56
CA ALA A 413 -30.41 1.63 -21.15
C ALA A 413 -29.92 2.97 -20.55
N ASN A 414 -30.74 3.53 -19.66
CA ASN A 414 -30.34 4.67 -18.82
C ASN A 414 -29.65 4.14 -17.56
N LEU A 415 -28.34 4.38 -17.43
CA LEU A 415 -27.53 3.88 -16.34
C LEU A 415 -27.65 4.79 -15.11
N THR A 416 -28.38 4.35 -14.07
CA THR A 416 -28.67 5.16 -12.88
C THR A 416 -27.56 5.07 -11.84
N THR A 417 -27.39 3.93 -11.20
CA THR A 417 -26.46 3.75 -10.08
C THR A 417 -25.60 2.51 -10.29
N ILE A 418 -24.30 2.64 -9.99
CA ILE A 418 -23.41 1.50 -9.89
C ILE A 418 -22.96 1.34 -8.44
N VAL A 419 -23.14 0.14 -7.87
CA VAL A 419 -22.83 -0.18 -6.48
C VAL A 419 -21.66 -1.16 -6.41
N THR A 420 -20.66 -0.83 -5.59
CA THR A 420 -19.54 -1.73 -5.28
C THR A 420 -19.12 -1.58 -3.82
N SER A 421 -18.64 -2.64 -3.17
CA SER A 421 -18.31 -2.61 -1.73
C SER A 421 -17.15 -1.65 -1.36
N GLY A 422 -16.30 -1.29 -2.31
CA GLY A 422 -15.14 -0.41 -2.08
C GLY A 422 -15.30 1.02 -2.59
N GLY A 423 -16.33 1.30 -3.39
CA GLY A 423 -16.64 2.64 -3.92
C GLY A 423 -15.77 3.06 -5.12
N LEU A 424 -14.46 2.87 -5.09
CA LEU A 424 -13.53 3.32 -6.13
C LEU A 424 -13.87 2.81 -7.54
N ASN A 425 -14.11 1.50 -7.66
CA ASN A 425 -14.50 0.91 -8.95
C ASN A 425 -15.86 1.43 -9.44
N ALA A 426 -16.77 1.75 -8.50
CA ALA A 426 -18.05 2.36 -8.86
C ALA A 426 -17.83 3.75 -9.48
N VAL A 427 -16.97 4.58 -8.91
CA VAL A 427 -16.66 5.91 -9.46
C VAL A 427 -15.96 5.78 -10.82
N HIS A 428 -14.93 4.93 -10.92
CA HIS A 428 -14.18 4.76 -12.17
C HIS A 428 -15.06 4.30 -13.33
N HIS A 429 -15.77 3.19 -13.14
CA HIS A 429 -16.64 2.64 -14.18
C HIS A 429 -17.89 3.49 -14.39
N GLY A 430 -18.38 4.13 -13.33
CA GLY A 430 -19.51 5.03 -13.39
C GLY A 430 -19.24 6.24 -14.28
N LYS A 431 -18.15 6.96 -14.04
CA LYS A 431 -17.72 8.10 -14.88
C LYS A 431 -17.50 7.68 -16.34
N LYS A 432 -16.78 6.58 -16.55
CA LYS A 432 -16.44 6.08 -17.90
C LYS A 432 -17.68 5.71 -18.71
N ASN A 433 -18.72 5.19 -18.10
CA ASN A 433 -19.91 4.69 -18.80
C ASN A 433 -21.12 5.62 -18.72
N GLY A 434 -21.05 6.69 -17.93
CA GLY A 434 -22.11 7.70 -17.82
C GLY A 434 -23.22 7.33 -16.83
N PHE A 435 -22.91 6.62 -15.75
CA PHE A 435 -23.81 6.45 -14.63
C PHE A 435 -24.06 7.80 -13.92
N ALA A 436 -25.28 7.98 -13.39
CA ALA A 436 -25.59 9.15 -12.60
C ALA A 436 -24.92 9.11 -11.22
N ASN A 437 -24.89 7.94 -10.57
CA ASN A 437 -24.38 7.79 -9.22
C ASN A 437 -23.42 6.60 -9.07
N ALA A 438 -22.47 6.73 -8.16
CA ALA A 438 -21.66 5.64 -7.61
C ALA A 438 -21.99 5.45 -6.13
N SER A 439 -22.16 4.21 -5.68
CA SER A 439 -22.53 3.94 -4.30
C SER A 439 -21.79 2.72 -3.74
N THR A 440 -21.70 2.64 -2.41
CA THR A 440 -21.35 1.43 -1.66
C THR A 440 -22.57 0.85 -0.94
N ASP A 441 -23.66 1.57 -0.89
CA ASP A 441 -24.93 1.12 -0.30
C ASP A 441 -25.78 0.42 -1.36
N ILE A 442 -26.09 -0.85 -1.12
CA ILE A 442 -26.89 -1.68 -2.05
C ILE A 442 -28.33 -1.17 -2.20
N GLU A 443 -28.90 -0.52 -1.17
CA GLU A 443 -30.27 0.01 -1.23
C GLU A 443 -30.40 1.07 -2.33
N GLN A 444 -29.34 1.76 -2.68
CA GLN A 444 -29.31 2.74 -3.76
C GLN A 444 -29.53 2.12 -5.16
N ALA A 445 -29.30 0.83 -5.31
CA ALA A 445 -29.64 0.12 -6.54
C ALA A 445 -31.15 -0.17 -6.66
N PHE A 446 -31.87 -0.08 -5.56
CA PHE A 446 -33.30 -0.35 -5.48
C PHE A 446 -34.16 0.94 -5.46
N ASP A 447 -33.54 2.10 -5.73
CA ASP A 447 -34.22 3.40 -5.77
C ASP A 447 -35.50 3.35 -6.62
N THR A 448 -36.46 4.22 -6.29
CA THR A 448 -37.76 4.29 -6.98
C THR A 448 -37.64 4.51 -8.47
N ASN A 449 -36.59 5.23 -8.91
CA ASN A 449 -36.34 5.50 -10.31
C ASN A 449 -35.62 4.36 -11.06
N THR A 450 -35.26 3.26 -10.40
CA THR A 450 -34.65 2.08 -11.03
C THR A 450 -35.74 1.10 -11.44
N ASP A 451 -35.75 0.66 -12.69
CA ASP A 451 -36.66 -0.36 -13.20
C ASP A 451 -36.00 -1.77 -13.12
N THR A 452 -34.72 -1.86 -13.46
CA THR A 452 -33.98 -3.13 -13.58
C THR A 452 -32.70 -3.08 -12.79
N VAL A 453 -32.41 -4.14 -12.06
CA VAL A 453 -31.15 -4.34 -11.33
C VAL A 453 -30.34 -5.44 -11.99
N VAL A 454 -29.12 -5.11 -12.38
CA VAL A 454 -28.13 -6.06 -12.91
C VAL A 454 -27.19 -6.49 -11.81
N ILE A 455 -27.13 -7.79 -11.51
CA ILE A 455 -26.31 -8.38 -10.45
C ILE A 455 -25.13 -9.11 -11.09
N ALA A 456 -23.93 -8.61 -10.85
CA ALA A 456 -22.66 -9.13 -11.36
C ALA A 456 -21.57 -9.13 -10.26
N THR A 457 -21.92 -9.62 -9.10
CA THR A 457 -21.10 -9.71 -7.89
C THR A 457 -20.41 -11.08 -7.79
N GLN A 458 -19.91 -11.42 -6.61
CA GLN A 458 -19.41 -12.78 -6.31
C GLN A 458 -20.58 -13.76 -6.22
N HIS A 459 -20.41 -14.96 -6.72
CA HIS A 459 -21.48 -15.96 -6.92
C HIS A 459 -22.33 -16.26 -5.68
N HIS A 460 -21.72 -16.27 -4.47
CA HIS A 460 -22.42 -16.55 -3.22
C HIS A 460 -23.37 -15.42 -2.78
N LEU A 461 -23.29 -14.24 -3.41
CA LEU A 461 -24.15 -13.10 -3.13
C LEU A 461 -25.38 -13.03 -4.06
N HIS A 462 -25.34 -13.70 -5.22
CA HIS A 462 -26.33 -13.55 -6.28
C HIS A 462 -27.75 -13.81 -5.80
N ALA A 463 -28.00 -14.96 -5.17
CA ALA A 463 -29.36 -15.33 -4.74
C ALA A 463 -29.94 -14.31 -3.75
N ARG A 464 -29.15 -13.89 -2.73
CA ARG A 464 -29.58 -12.93 -1.73
C ARG A 464 -29.92 -11.57 -2.36
N GLN A 465 -29.07 -11.11 -3.27
CA GLN A 465 -29.25 -9.82 -3.94
C GLN A 465 -30.42 -9.86 -4.91
N ALA A 466 -30.64 -11.00 -5.61
CA ALA A 466 -31.80 -11.18 -6.49
C ALA A 466 -33.12 -11.17 -5.69
N ILE A 467 -33.17 -11.85 -4.56
CA ILE A 467 -34.35 -11.84 -3.67
C ILE A 467 -34.66 -10.40 -3.22
N ALA A 468 -33.63 -9.68 -2.72
CA ALA A 468 -33.83 -8.31 -2.27
C ALA A 468 -34.36 -7.38 -3.37
N ALA A 469 -33.86 -7.52 -4.60
CA ALA A 469 -34.36 -6.74 -5.74
C ALA A 469 -35.81 -7.09 -6.10
N LEU A 470 -36.18 -8.37 -6.08
CA LEU A 470 -37.56 -8.84 -6.36
C LEU A 470 -38.53 -8.39 -5.29
N GLU A 471 -38.15 -8.39 -4.00
CA GLU A 471 -38.96 -7.88 -2.90
C GLU A 471 -39.27 -6.37 -3.07
N LYS A 472 -38.34 -5.63 -3.67
CA LYS A 472 -38.52 -4.21 -4.05
C LYS A 472 -39.21 -4.04 -5.41
N ARG A 473 -39.75 -5.12 -5.99
CA ARG A 473 -40.47 -5.14 -7.27
C ARG A 473 -39.66 -4.64 -8.45
N LYS A 474 -38.33 -4.92 -8.46
CA LYS A 474 -37.44 -4.60 -9.58
C LYS A 474 -37.33 -5.77 -10.53
N HIS A 475 -37.20 -5.50 -11.82
CA HIS A 475 -36.73 -6.51 -12.78
C HIS A 475 -35.29 -6.88 -12.46
N VAL A 476 -34.93 -8.16 -12.63
CA VAL A 476 -33.59 -8.66 -12.25
C VAL A 476 -32.92 -9.33 -13.45
N PHE A 477 -31.71 -8.87 -13.75
CA PHE A 477 -30.74 -9.62 -14.53
C PHE A 477 -29.64 -10.09 -13.59
N VAL A 478 -29.43 -11.39 -13.48
CA VAL A 478 -28.38 -11.94 -12.60
C VAL A 478 -27.42 -12.85 -13.39
N GLU A 479 -26.13 -12.67 -13.14
CA GLU A 479 -25.12 -13.53 -13.71
C GLU A 479 -25.17 -14.95 -13.12
N LYS A 480 -24.75 -15.92 -13.93
CA LYS A 480 -24.69 -17.33 -13.53
C LYS A 480 -23.50 -17.57 -12.57
N PRO A 481 -23.60 -18.52 -11.65
CA PRO A 481 -24.81 -19.25 -11.24
C PRO A 481 -25.70 -18.38 -10.31
N LEU A 482 -26.99 -18.57 -10.39
CA LEU A 482 -27.94 -17.85 -9.51
C LEU A 482 -27.70 -18.19 -8.03
N ALA A 483 -27.37 -19.45 -7.73
CA ALA A 483 -27.06 -19.90 -6.39
C ALA A 483 -25.88 -20.89 -6.43
N CYS A 484 -25.01 -20.78 -5.44
CA CYS A 484 -24.02 -21.82 -5.18
C CYS A 484 -24.54 -22.78 -4.11
N PRO A 485 -24.31 -24.11 -4.22
CA PRO A 485 -24.50 -25.01 -3.10
C PRO A 485 -23.77 -24.43 -1.89
N LYS A 486 -24.37 -24.48 -0.69
CA LYS A 486 -23.64 -24.10 0.51
C LYS A 486 -22.39 -24.96 0.55
N SER A 487 -21.22 -24.36 0.32
CA SER A 487 -19.97 -25.02 0.58
C SER A 487 -20.00 -25.39 2.07
N SER A 488 -19.96 -26.69 2.35
CA SER A 488 -19.69 -27.16 3.69
C SER A 488 -18.42 -26.45 4.16
N ARG A 489 -18.53 -25.66 5.20
CA ARG A 489 -17.38 -25.08 5.87
C ARG A 489 -16.56 -26.24 6.41
N TYR A 490 -15.43 -26.49 5.84
CA TYR A 490 -14.33 -27.19 6.49
C TYR A 490 -13.30 -26.16 6.94
#